data_9fd5c464fca0780ec0ae7204b73f7c63
#
_entry.id   9fd5c464fca0780ec0ae7204b73f7c63
#
_cell.length_a   1.000
_cell.length_b   1.000
_cell.length_c   1.000
_cell.angle_alpha   90.00
_cell.angle_beta   90.00
_cell.angle_gamma   90.00
#
_symmetry.space_group_name_H-M   'P 1'
#
loop_
_entity.id
_entity.type
_entity.pdbx_description
1 polymer ?
#
loop_
_entity_poly.entity_id
_entity_poly.type
_entity_poly.pdbx_seq_one_letter_code
_entity_poly.pdbx_strand_id
1 'polypeptide(L)'
;MSTRPAWSRIVLKLSGEALAEPSGFGLDSSVLSQVAEEVREAREELGTDIAIVVGGGNFWRGLKGAGQGMDQAQADYMGMLATVMNGLALQDALERAGQNSRVMSAIEMPKIAEPYIRRRAERHLEKGRVVILAGGTGNPFFTTDTAAALRAAEIDAQVILKGTHSGVDGVYTADPKIDKTATRYDRISHMDVITKGLKV
;
A
#
# COMPACT_ATOMS: atom_id res chain seq x y z
N MET A 1 -2.67 -28.89 13.33
CA MET A 1 -2.23 -29.07 11.93
C MET A 1 -1.79 -27.72 11.43
N SER A 2 -0.49 -27.53 11.18
CA SER A 2 0.01 -26.26 10.60
C SER A 2 -0.46 -26.22 9.15
N THR A 3 -1.49 -25.44 8.88
CA THR A 3 -1.89 -25.15 7.50
C THR A 3 -0.80 -24.28 6.89
N ARG A 4 -0.07 -24.81 5.90
CA ARG A 4 0.86 -23.97 5.14
C ARG A 4 0.08 -22.78 4.58
N PRO A 5 0.61 -21.55 4.67
CA PRO A 5 -0.05 -20.39 4.09
C PRO A 5 -0.26 -20.61 2.60
N ALA A 6 -1.35 -20.07 2.06
CA ALA A 6 -1.60 -20.09 0.62
C ALA A 6 -0.48 -19.40 -0.15
N TRP A 7 0.14 -18.39 0.47
CA TRP A 7 1.25 -17.62 -0.09
C TRP A 7 2.34 -17.41 0.95
N SER A 8 3.60 -17.65 0.57
CA SER A 8 4.75 -17.45 1.45
C SER A 8 5.18 -15.99 1.56
N ARG A 9 4.89 -15.16 0.56
CA ARG A 9 5.19 -13.72 0.53
C ARG A 9 4.11 -12.94 -0.20
N ILE A 10 3.66 -11.85 0.41
CA ILE A 10 2.62 -10.98 -0.12
C ILE A 10 3.03 -9.52 -0.09
N VAL A 11 2.41 -8.72 -0.97
CA VAL A 11 2.36 -7.27 -0.84
C VAL A 11 0.95 -6.87 -0.43
N LEU A 12 0.83 -6.19 0.70
CA LEU A 12 -0.41 -5.54 1.13
C LEU A 12 -0.37 -4.08 0.69
N LYS A 13 -1.25 -3.68 -0.23
CA LYS A 13 -1.37 -2.28 -0.63
C LYS A 13 -2.49 -1.61 0.14
N LEU A 14 -2.15 -0.58 0.90
CA LEU A 14 -3.10 0.23 1.67
C LEU A 14 -3.23 1.63 1.06
N SER A 15 -4.47 2.12 0.93
CA SER A 15 -4.71 3.52 0.63
C SER A 15 -4.36 4.38 1.85
N GLY A 16 -3.75 5.55 1.66
CA GLY A 16 -3.57 6.49 2.76
C GLY A 16 -4.89 6.88 3.44
N GLU A 17 -5.97 6.96 2.66
CA GLU A 17 -7.32 7.25 3.18
C GLU A 17 -7.84 6.15 4.13
N ALA A 18 -7.38 4.91 3.97
CA ALA A 18 -7.73 3.84 4.90
C ALA A 18 -7.10 4.01 6.29
N LEU A 19 -6.09 4.88 6.42
CA LEU A 19 -5.42 5.21 7.68
C LEU A 19 -5.91 6.55 8.27
N ALA A 20 -6.84 7.22 7.60
CA ALA A 20 -7.31 8.53 7.98
C ALA A 20 -8.46 8.46 9.00
N GLU A 21 -8.61 9.57 9.73
CA GLU A 21 -9.84 9.82 10.50
C GLU A 21 -11.10 9.85 9.58
N PRO A 22 -12.31 9.79 10.14
CA PRO A 22 -13.56 9.86 9.37
C PRO A 22 -13.68 11.10 8.48
N SER A 23 -12.96 12.17 8.79
CA SER A 23 -12.81 13.37 7.96
C SER A 23 -12.11 13.12 6.61
N GLY A 24 -11.39 11.98 6.48
CA GLY A 24 -10.56 11.62 5.34
C GLY A 24 -9.20 12.30 5.31
N PHE A 25 -8.82 13.02 6.37
CA PHE A 25 -7.53 13.71 6.51
C PHE A 25 -6.79 13.24 7.77
N GLY A 26 -5.46 13.26 7.71
CA GLY A 26 -4.60 12.92 8.85
C GLY A 26 -4.48 11.41 9.09
N LEU A 27 -4.27 11.05 10.34
CA LEU A 27 -4.07 9.66 10.81
C LEU A 27 -4.98 9.37 11.98
N ASP A 28 -5.67 8.24 11.93
CA ASP A 28 -6.43 7.70 13.05
C ASP A 28 -5.59 6.67 13.80
N SER A 29 -5.28 6.95 15.05
CA SER A 29 -4.46 6.07 15.88
C SER A 29 -5.14 4.72 16.17
N SER A 30 -6.47 4.68 16.22
CA SER A 30 -7.21 3.44 16.44
C SER A 30 -7.16 2.53 15.21
N VAL A 31 -7.29 3.12 14.02
CA VAL A 31 -7.15 2.39 12.75
C VAL A 31 -5.72 1.88 12.57
N LEU A 32 -4.71 2.70 12.87
CA LEU A 32 -3.31 2.26 12.81
C LEU A 32 -3.05 1.08 13.75
N SER A 33 -3.58 1.12 14.97
CA SER A 33 -3.45 0.03 15.93
C SER A 33 -4.17 -1.24 15.46
N GLN A 34 -5.37 -1.11 14.92
CA GLN A 34 -6.11 -2.23 14.35
C GLN A 34 -5.35 -2.90 13.19
N VAL A 35 -4.88 -2.11 12.22
CA VAL A 35 -4.10 -2.61 11.08
C VAL A 35 -2.82 -3.30 11.56
N ALA A 36 -2.14 -2.74 12.57
CA ALA A 36 -0.93 -3.34 13.13
C ALA A 36 -1.20 -4.70 13.78
N GLU A 37 -2.28 -4.82 14.55
CA GLU A 37 -2.67 -6.09 15.16
C GLU A 37 -3.06 -7.14 14.11
N GLU A 38 -3.88 -6.78 13.12
CA GLU A 38 -4.28 -7.70 12.03
C GLU A 38 -3.06 -8.21 11.24
N VAL A 39 -2.07 -7.33 10.97
CA VAL A 39 -0.82 -7.71 10.27
C VAL A 39 0.03 -8.62 11.17
N ARG A 40 0.14 -8.33 12.47
CA ARG A 40 0.86 -9.17 13.43
C ARG A 40 0.25 -10.56 13.52
N GLU A 41 -1.08 -10.63 13.72
CA GLU A 41 -1.82 -11.90 13.81
C GLU A 41 -1.68 -12.73 12.54
N ALA A 42 -1.91 -12.12 11.37
CA ALA A 42 -1.76 -12.80 10.09
C ALA A 42 -0.34 -13.38 9.92
N ARG A 43 0.68 -12.63 10.36
CA ARG A 43 2.05 -13.10 10.29
C ARG A 43 2.36 -14.22 11.28
N GLU A 44 1.87 -14.13 12.50
CA GLU A 44 2.06 -15.18 13.53
C GLU A 44 1.34 -16.49 13.16
N GLU A 45 0.10 -16.39 12.71
CA GLU A 45 -0.72 -17.56 12.36
C GLU A 45 -0.27 -18.24 11.06
N LEU A 46 0.04 -17.46 10.04
CA LEU A 46 0.31 -17.97 8.70
C LEU A 46 1.81 -18.11 8.40
N GLY A 47 2.69 -17.40 9.10
CA GLY A 47 4.12 -17.39 8.81
C GLY A 47 4.46 -16.74 7.45
N THR A 48 3.56 -15.93 6.90
CA THR A 48 3.70 -15.26 5.60
C THR A 48 4.60 -14.03 5.73
N ASP A 49 5.53 -13.84 4.80
CA ASP A 49 6.28 -12.58 4.67
C ASP A 49 5.37 -11.47 4.15
N ILE A 50 5.33 -10.34 4.84
CA ILE A 50 4.45 -9.22 4.50
C ILE A 50 5.27 -7.98 4.18
N ALA A 51 5.13 -7.47 2.96
CA ALA A 51 5.54 -6.12 2.59
C ALA A 51 4.30 -5.25 2.41
N ILE A 52 4.34 -4.01 2.90
CA ILE A 52 3.21 -3.07 2.83
C ILE A 52 3.59 -1.90 1.95
N VAL A 53 2.79 -1.62 0.91
CA VAL A 53 2.87 -0.38 0.12
C VAL A 53 1.75 0.53 0.58
N VAL A 54 2.11 1.71 1.08
CA VAL A 54 1.15 2.67 1.61
C VAL A 54 0.98 3.89 0.70
N GLY A 55 -0.26 4.32 0.50
CA GLY A 55 -0.60 5.57 -0.20
C GLY A 55 -0.45 6.81 0.69
N GLY A 56 -0.54 8.00 0.10
CA GLY A 56 -0.44 9.30 0.79
C GLY A 56 -1.71 10.16 0.70
N GLY A 57 -2.81 9.61 0.20
CA GLY A 57 -4.02 10.37 -0.15
C GLY A 57 -4.75 11.03 1.01
N ASN A 58 -4.47 10.62 2.26
CA ASN A 58 -4.98 11.25 3.48
C ASN A 58 -4.30 12.58 3.82
N PHE A 59 -3.12 12.84 3.27
CA PHE A 59 -2.41 14.11 3.44
C PHE A 59 -2.38 14.91 2.14
N TRP A 60 -2.11 14.26 1.02
CA TRP A 60 -1.94 14.93 -0.25
C TRP A 60 -2.35 14.06 -1.44
N ARG A 61 -3.10 14.66 -2.38
CA ARG A 61 -3.44 14.06 -3.67
C ARG A 61 -2.85 14.89 -4.80
N GLY A 62 -1.84 14.34 -5.48
CA GLY A 62 -1.11 15.02 -6.56
C GLY A 62 -2.02 15.57 -7.67
N LEU A 63 -3.00 14.77 -8.13
CA LEU A 63 -3.96 15.20 -9.14
C LEU A 63 -4.82 16.41 -8.72
N LYS A 64 -5.18 16.53 -7.43
CA LYS A 64 -5.89 17.70 -6.93
C LYS A 64 -4.99 18.94 -6.87
N GLY A 65 -3.73 18.78 -6.49
CA GLY A 65 -2.75 19.86 -6.49
C GLY A 65 -2.45 20.37 -7.90
N ALA A 66 -2.26 19.48 -8.87
CA ALA A 66 -2.08 19.83 -10.28
C ALA A 66 -3.30 20.56 -10.86
N GLY A 67 -4.53 20.14 -10.49
CA GLY A 67 -5.78 20.83 -10.86
C GLY A 67 -5.92 22.26 -10.31
N GLN A 68 -5.10 22.63 -9.33
CA GLN A 68 -5.01 23.98 -8.75
C GLN A 68 -3.85 24.82 -9.35
N GLY A 69 -3.24 24.37 -10.43
CA GLY A 69 -2.15 25.08 -11.12
C GLY A 69 -0.74 24.74 -10.64
N MET A 70 -0.59 23.76 -9.73
CA MET A 70 0.73 23.25 -9.33
C MET A 70 1.29 22.34 -10.42
N ASP A 71 2.61 22.35 -10.61
CA ASP A 71 3.29 21.38 -11.45
C ASP A 71 3.03 19.94 -10.94
N GLN A 72 2.69 19.04 -11.87
CA GLN A 72 2.33 17.67 -11.55
C GLN A 72 3.46 16.92 -10.82
N ALA A 73 4.71 17.11 -11.25
CA ALA A 73 5.84 16.42 -10.62
C ALA A 73 6.03 16.90 -9.18
N GLN A 74 5.85 18.20 -8.91
CA GLN A 74 5.92 18.75 -7.56
C GLN A 74 4.79 18.20 -6.68
N ALA A 75 3.58 18.15 -7.22
CA ALA A 75 2.43 17.60 -6.51
C ALA A 75 2.64 16.10 -6.18
N ASP A 76 3.23 15.34 -7.08
CA ASP A 76 3.53 13.93 -6.88
C ASP A 76 4.64 13.72 -5.84
N TYR A 77 5.68 14.56 -5.82
CA TYR A 77 6.70 14.53 -4.76
C TYR A 77 6.09 14.79 -3.37
N MET A 78 5.16 15.71 -3.25
CA MET A 78 4.43 15.91 -1.99
C MET A 78 3.63 14.66 -1.59
N GLY A 79 2.98 14.01 -2.55
CA GLY A 79 2.30 12.73 -2.34
C GLY A 79 3.26 11.63 -1.88
N MET A 80 4.46 11.54 -2.46
CA MET A 80 5.49 10.58 -2.04
C MET A 80 5.94 10.84 -0.60
N LEU A 81 6.17 12.10 -0.19
CA LEU A 81 6.49 12.45 1.18
C LEU A 81 5.36 12.07 2.15
N ALA A 82 4.10 12.27 1.74
CA ALA A 82 2.94 11.85 2.52
C ALA A 82 2.94 10.32 2.76
N THR A 83 3.37 9.51 1.78
CA THR A 83 3.53 8.06 2.00
C THR A 83 4.58 7.72 3.05
N VAL A 84 5.65 8.52 3.15
CA VAL A 84 6.68 8.32 4.18
C VAL A 84 6.12 8.61 5.57
N MET A 85 5.32 9.67 5.72
CA MET A 85 4.64 9.98 6.98
C MET A 85 3.74 8.81 7.42
N ASN A 86 2.94 8.27 6.51
CA ASN A 86 2.11 7.10 6.77
C ASN A 86 2.95 5.86 7.12
N GLY A 87 4.06 5.66 6.42
CA GLY A 87 4.97 4.54 6.68
C GLY A 87 5.57 4.59 8.09
N LEU A 88 5.98 5.77 8.56
CA LEU A 88 6.53 5.95 9.90
C LEU A 88 5.47 5.71 10.98
N ALA A 89 4.25 6.22 10.78
CA ALA A 89 3.16 5.99 11.73
C ALA A 89 2.78 4.50 11.81
N LEU A 90 2.75 3.81 10.67
CA LEU A 90 2.46 2.38 10.64
C LEU A 90 3.61 1.57 11.26
N GLN A 91 4.87 1.97 11.08
CA GLN A 91 6.02 1.35 11.75
C GLN A 91 5.87 1.44 13.27
N ASP A 92 5.59 2.62 13.79
CA ASP A 92 5.39 2.85 15.23
C ASP A 92 4.24 1.95 15.78
N ALA A 93 3.13 1.88 15.06
CA ALA A 93 2.00 1.03 15.46
C ALA A 93 2.36 -0.46 15.46
N LEU A 94 3.06 -0.96 14.43
CA LEU A 94 3.52 -2.35 14.34
C LEU A 94 4.51 -2.68 15.48
N GLU A 95 5.45 -1.80 15.76
CA GLU A 95 6.44 -2.01 16.82
C GLU A 95 5.79 -1.99 18.22
N ARG A 96 4.78 -1.14 18.44
CA ARG A 96 3.94 -1.19 19.67
C ARG A 96 3.13 -2.47 19.81
N ALA A 97 2.67 -3.03 18.69
CA ALA A 97 2.00 -4.33 18.66
C ALA A 97 2.97 -5.53 18.80
N GLY A 98 4.29 -5.29 18.93
CA GLY A 98 5.32 -6.33 19.06
C GLY A 98 5.84 -6.88 17.73
N GLN A 99 5.37 -6.37 16.60
CA GLN A 99 5.82 -6.79 15.27
C GLN A 99 7.01 -5.93 14.79
N ASN A 100 8.19 -6.53 14.68
CA ASN A 100 9.35 -5.83 14.10
C ASN A 100 9.08 -5.40 12.66
N SER A 101 9.39 -4.14 12.35
CA SER A 101 9.16 -3.58 11.02
C SER A 101 10.29 -2.67 10.56
N ARG A 102 10.31 -2.32 9.27
CA ARG A 102 11.25 -1.36 8.68
C ARG A 102 10.56 -0.55 7.59
N VAL A 103 10.69 0.77 7.66
CA VAL A 103 10.32 1.66 6.56
C VAL A 103 11.50 1.77 5.60
N MET A 104 11.23 1.52 4.33
CA MET A 104 12.19 1.71 3.24
C MET A 104 11.60 2.67 2.22
N SER A 105 12.35 3.71 1.88
CA SER A 105 11.89 4.77 0.98
C SER A 105 12.57 4.69 -0.39
N ALA A 106 11.79 4.89 -1.44
CA ALA A 106 12.31 5.06 -2.79
C ALA A 106 12.96 6.43 -3.02
N ILE A 107 12.69 7.40 -2.13
CA ILE A 107 13.37 8.71 -2.09
C ILE A 107 14.44 8.65 -0.99
N GLU A 108 15.64 9.10 -1.29
CA GLU A 108 16.74 9.08 -0.34
C GLU A 108 16.50 10.04 0.83
N MET A 109 16.36 9.48 2.02
CA MET A 109 16.23 10.22 3.29
C MET A 109 16.77 9.39 4.46
N PRO A 110 18.07 9.03 4.46
CA PRO A 110 18.63 7.97 5.31
C PRO A 110 18.55 8.25 6.81
N LYS A 111 18.28 9.48 7.24
CA LYS A 111 18.03 9.81 8.65
C LYS A 111 16.62 9.46 9.13
N ILE A 112 15.69 9.19 8.20
CA ILE A 112 14.27 9.02 8.50
C ILE A 112 13.83 7.60 8.16
N ALA A 113 14.21 7.09 6.98
CA ALA A 113 13.86 5.78 6.47
C ALA A 113 15.04 5.15 5.75
N GLU A 114 15.12 3.81 5.74
CA GLU A 114 16.17 3.11 4.99
C GLU A 114 15.97 3.36 3.49
N PRO A 115 17.05 3.59 2.70
CA PRO A 115 16.95 3.57 1.25
C PRO A 115 16.46 2.21 0.76
N TYR A 116 15.48 2.22 -0.16
CA TYR A 116 15.01 0.98 -0.74
C TYR A 116 16.10 0.34 -1.61
N ILE A 117 16.54 -0.82 -1.19
CA ILE A 117 17.43 -1.71 -1.93
C ILE A 117 16.80 -3.10 -1.89
N ARG A 118 16.47 -3.67 -3.07
CA ARG A 118 15.78 -4.95 -3.19
C ARG A 118 16.29 -6.02 -2.24
N ARG A 119 17.59 -6.33 -2.29
CA ARG A 119 18.21 -7.38 -1.44
C ARG A 119 18.13 -7.10 0.05
N ARG A 120 18.07 -5.81 0.43
CA ARG A 120 17.90 -5.43 1.83
C ARG A 120 16.45 -5.66 2.27
N ALA A 121 15.48 -5.35 1.43
CA ALA A 121 14.07 -5.65 1.69
C ALA A 121 13.84 -7.16 1.84
N GLU A 122 14.37 -7.97 0.92
CA GLU A 122 14.33 -9.44 1.01
C GLU A 122 14.93 -9.93 2.34
N ARG A 123 16.09 -9.38 2.74
CA ARG A 123 16.73 -9.75 4.00
C ARG A 123 15.95 -9.35 5.24
N HIS A 124 15.17 -8.27 5.19
CA HIS A 124 14.27 -7.93 6.29
C HIS A 124 13.10 -8.91 6.37
N LEU A 125 12.48 -9.26 5.25
CA LEU A 125 11.41 -10.26 5.18
C LEU A 125 11.88 -11.62 5.72
N GLU A 126 13.03 -12.12 5.27
CA GLU A 126 13.64 -13.37 5.75
C GLU A 126 13.89 -13.38 7.26
N LYS A 127 14.13 -12.21 7.87
CA LYS A 127 14.29 -12.06 9.32
C LYS A 127 12.95 -11.91 10.06
N GLY A 128 11.83 -12.10 9.37
CA GLY A 128 10.53 -12.00 9.98
C GLY A 128 10.05 -10.57 10.26
N ARG A 129 10.62 -9.57 9.61
CA ARG A 129 10.20 -8.17 9.72
C ARG A 129 9.15 -7.86 8.68
N VAL A 130 8.18 -7.04 9.03
CA VAL A 130 7.31 -6.38 8.07
C VAL A 130 8.08 -5.25 7.39
N VAL A 131 8.04 -5.18 6.06
CA VAL A 131 8.71 -4.12 5.30
C VAL A 131 7.66 -3.15 4.79
N ILE A 132 7.78 -1.88 5.16
CA ILE A 132 6.89 -0.81 4.71
C ILE A 132 7.60 -0.04 3.60
N LEU A 133 7.01 -0.05 2.41
CA LEU A 133 7.57 0.50 1.19
C LEU A 133 6.93 1.87 0.91
N ALA A 134 7.67 2.94 1.16
CA ALA A 134 7.25 4.32 1.03
C ALA A 134 7.95 5.03 -0.14
N GLY A 135 7.51 6.23 -0.49
CA GLY A 135 8.05 7.01 -1.61
C GLY A 135 7.60 6.52 -2.98
N GLY A 136 6.59 5.64 -3.04
CA GLY A 136 6.08 5.12 -4.31
C GLY A 136 7.15 4.41 -5.14
N THR A 137 7.26 4.78 -6.42
CA THR A 137 8.36 4.34 -7.31
C THR A 137 9.63 5.18 -7.17
N GLY A 138 9.56 6.32 -6.48
CA GLY A 138 10.60 7.35 -6.47
C GLY A 138 10.52 8.30 -7.67
N ASN A 139 9.58 8.10 -8.58
CA ASN A 139 9.40 8.90 -9.79
C ASN A 139 7.98 9.50 -9.84
N PRO A 140 7.84 10.77 -10.29
CA PRO A 140 6.54 11.37 -10.57
C PRO A 140 5.75 10.59 -11.62
N PHE A 141 4.47 10.90 -11.76
CA PHE A 141 3.53 10.35 -12.75
C PHE A 141 3.12 8.89 -12.54
N PHE A 142 3.58 8.25 -11.46
CA PHE A 142 3.19 6.88 -11.10
C PHE A 142 2.36 6.84 -9.81
N THR A 143 1.36 5.98 -9.80
CA THR A 143 0.53 5.75 -8.63
C THR A 143 1.21 4.78 -7.64
N THR A 144 0.73 4.73 -6.40
CA THR A 144 1.17 3.71 -5.43
C THR A 144 0.69 2.29 -5.79
N ASP A 145 -0.31 2.14 -6.65
CA ASP A 145 -0.70 0.84 -7.21
C ASP A 145 0.36 0.32 -8.18
N THR A 146 0.91 1.21 -9.03
CA THR A 146 2.07 0.89 -9.88
C THR A 146 3.29 0.53 -9.04
N ALA A 147 3.53 1.27 -7.96
CA ALA A 147 4.61 0.95 -7.03
C ALA A 147 4.41 -0.42 -6.40
N ALA A 148 3.18 -0.79 -5.99
CA ALA A 148 2.89 -2.10 -5.43
C ALA A 148 3.20 -3.23 -6.42
N ALA A 149 2.83 -3.08 -7.69
CA ALA A 149 3.14 -4.04 -8.74
C ALA A 149 4.66 -4.20 -8.97
N LEU A 150 5.38 -3.06 -9.05
CA LEU A 150 6.84 -3.05 -9.19
C LEU A 150 7.52 -3.75 -8.02
N ARG A 151 7.17 -3.37 -6.79
CA ARG A 151 7.76 -3.94 -5.57
C ARG A 151 7.45 -5.42 -5.41
N ALA A 152 6.22 -5.85 -5.73
CA ALA A 152 5.85 -7.25 -5.71
C ALA A 152 6.73 -8.10 -6.65
N ALA A 153 6.96 -7.61 -7.87
CA ALA A 153 7.84 -8.27 -8.83
C ALA A 153 9.30 -8.30 -8.34
N GLU A 154 9.80 -7.21 -7.75
CA GLU A 154 11.18 -7.11 -7.26
C GLU A 154 11.49 -8.05 -6.09
N ILE A 155 10.54 -8.26 -5.17
CA ILE A 155 10.74 -9.10 -3.98
C ILE A 155 10.17 -10.52 -4.14
N ASP A 156 9.77 -10.90 -5.35
CA ASP A 156 9.15 -12.20 -5.65
C ASP A 156 7.90 -12.50 -4.80
N ALA A 157 7.04 -11.50 -4.59
CA ALA A 157 5.76 -11.69 -3.94
C ALA A 157 4.77 -12.42 -4.85
N GLN A 158 4.03 -13.36 -4.28
CA GLN A 158 3.13 -14.23 -5.03
C GLN A 158 1.77 -13.57 -5.30
N VAL A 159 1.40 -12.57 -4.50
CA VAL A 159 0.12 -11.87 -4.60
C VAL A 159 0.22 -10.45 -4.07
N ILE A 160 -0.62 -9.58 -4.62
CA ILE A 160 -0.89 -8.25 -4.10
C ILE A 160 -2.32 -8.25 -3.56
N LEU A 161 -2.47 -7.99 -2.28
CA LEU A 161 -3.75 -7.76 -1.64
C LEU A 161 -3.98 -6.24 -1.56
N LYS A 162 -5.04 -5.75 -2.21
CA LYS A 162 -5.38 -4.33 -2.19
C LYS A 162 -6.46 -4.08 -1.14
N GLY A 163 -6.09 -3.42 -0.04
CA GLY A 163 -7.06 -2.91 0.93
C GLY A 163 -7.85 -1.77 0.30
N THR A 164 -9.15 -1.97 0.16
CA THR A 164 -10.06 -0.97 -0.37
C THR A 164 -10.75 -0.23 0.77
N HIS A 165 -10.98 1.06 0.60
CA HIS A 165 -11.87 1.84 1.43
C HIS A 165 -12.97 2.41 0.51
N SER A 166 -13.92 3.11 1.01
CA SER A 166 -14.98 3.72 0.16
C SER A 166 -16.11 2.79 -0.34
N GLY A 167 -16.18 1.55 0.14
CA GLY A 167 -17.27 0.62 -0.14
C GLY A 167 -17.26 0.00 -1.55
N VAL A 168 -16.14 0.09 -2.28
CA VAL A 168 -15.95 -0.65 -3.54
C VAL A 168 -14.94 -1.77 -3.25
N ASP A 169 -15.42 -3.01 -3.26
CA ASP A 169 -14.71 -4.21 -2.77
C ASP A 169 -14.12 -5.08 -3.89
N GLY A 170 -13.94 -4.52 -5.08
CA GLY A 170 -13.37 -5.25 -6.22
C GLY A 170 -13.44 -4.50 -7.53
N VAL A 171 -13.18 -5.23 -8.62
CA VAL A 171 -13.30 -4.72 -9.99
C VAL A 171 -14.73 -4.99 -10.49
N TYR A 172 -15.37 -3.98 -11.02
CA TYR A 172 -16.75 -4.01 -11.51
C TYR A 172 -16.82 -3.78 -13.02
N THR A 173 -17.95 -4.17 -13.62
CA THR A 173 -18.24 -3.93 -15.06
C THR A 173 -18.36 -2.44 -15.39
N ALA A 174 -18.72 -1.60 -14.40
CA ALA A 174 -18.78 -0.14 -14.44
C ALA A 174 -18.60 0.39 -13.01
N ASP A 175 -18.53 1.70 -12.81
CA ASP A 175 -18.47 2.29 -11.47
C ASP A 175 -19.77 2.04 -10.68
N PRO A 176 -19.79 1.22 -9.63
CA PRO A 176 -21.01 0.89 -8.88
C PRO A 176 -21.62 2.08 -8.13
N LYS A 177 -20.90 3.18 -7.98
CA LYS A 177 -21.42 4.43 -7.41
C LYS A 177 -22.30 5.18 -8.39
N ILE A 178 -22.03 5.03 -9.68
CA ILE A 178 -22.74 5.70 -10.78
C ILE A 178 -23.78 4.75 -11.38
N ASP A 179 -23.36 3.52 -11.71
CA ASP A 179 -24.21 2.51 -12.34
C ASP A 179 -24.60 1.44 -11.32
N LYS A 180 -25.87 1.45 -10.92
CA LYS A 180 -26.42 0.47 -9.95
C LYS A 180 -26.58 -0.95 -10.53
N THR A 181 -26.42 -1.12 -11.85
CA THR A 181 -26.44 -2.43 -12.53
C THR A 181 -25.05 -3.04 -12.66
N ALA A 182 -24.00 -2.30 -12.25
CA ALA A 182 -22.63 -2.79 -12.26
C ALA A 182 -22.48 -4.07 -11.42
N THR A 183 -21.86 -5.08 -12.00
CA THR A 183 -21.61 -6.35 -11.34
C THR A 183 -20.12 -6.52 -11.08
N ARG A 184 -19.77 -7.07 -9.89
CA ARG A 184 -18.41 -7.35 -9.52
C ARG A 184 -17.89 -8.61 -10.26
N TYR A 185 -16.65 -8.55 -10.73
CA TYR A 185 -15.94 -9.71 -11.21
C TYR A 185 -15.37 -10.51 -10.04
N ASP A 186 -15.67 -11.80 -9.97
CA ASP A 186 -14.99 -12.71 -9.05
C ASP A 186 -13.57 -13.01 -9.54
N ARG A 187 -13.39 -13.03 -10.86
CA ARG A 187 -12.10 -13.23 -11.52
C ARG A 187 -12.10 -12.54 -12.88
N ILE A 188 -11.00 -11.86 -13.18
CA ILE A 188 -10.80 -11.20 -14.47
C ILE A 188 -9.30 -11.22 -14.83
N SER A 189 -8.98 -11.40 -16.13
CA SER A 189 -7.59 -11.32 -16.58
C SER A 189 -7.12 -9.87 -16.73
N HIS A 190 -5.81 -9.64 -16.63
CA HIS A 190 -5.23 -8.33 -16.90
C HIS A 190 -5.55 -7.82 -18.32
N MET A 191 -5.53 -8.75 -19.30
CA MET A 191 -5.87 -8.42 -20.70
C MET A 191 -7.31 -7.94 -20.81
N ASP A 192 -8.25 -8.62 -20.14
CA ASP A 192 -9.67 -8.21 -20.15
C ASP A 192 -9.87 -6.84 -19.50
N VAL A 193 -9.16 -6.54 -18.40
CA VAL A 193 -9.20 -5.21 -17.76
C VAL A 193 -8.79 -4.14 -18.75
N ILE A 194 -7.69 -4.35 -19.48
CA ILE A 194 -7.17 -3.40 -20.46
C ILE A 194 -8.14 -3.27 -21.65
N THR A 195 -8.57 -4.40 -22.23
CA THR A 195 -9.43 -4.43 -23.41
C THR A 195 -10.79 -3.80 -23.15
N LYS A 196 -11.33 -3.99 -21.95
CA LYS A 196 -12.62 -3.39 -21.54
C LYS A 196 -12.47 -1.96 -21.01
N GLY A 197 -11.25 -1.44 -20.88
CA GLY A 197 -10.98 -0.08 -20.38
C GLY A 197 -11.47 0.13 -18.94
N LEU A 198 -11.44 -0.93 -18.12
CA LEU A 198 -11.92 -0.85 -16.74
C LEU A 198 -10.96 0.01 -15.90
N LYS A 199 -11.53 0.82 -15.02
CA LYS A 199 -10.79 1.59 -14.01
C LYS A 199 -10.69 0.76 -12.74
N VAL A 200 -9.48 0.54 -12.26
CA VAL A 200 -9.18 -0.29 -11.07
C VAL A 200 -8.54 0.59 -9.99
#